data_775e7326beea2a37af92dfa242656730
#
_entry.id   775e7326beea2a37af92dfa242656730
#
_cell.length_a   1.000
_cell.length_b   1.000
_cell.length_c   1.000
_cell.angle_alpha   90.00
_cell.angle_beta   90.00
_cell.angle_gamma   90.00
#
_symmetry.space_group_name_H-M   'P 1'
#
loop_
_entity.id
_entity.type
_entity.pdbx_description
1 polymer ?
#
loop_
_entity_poly.entity_id
_entity_poly.type
_entity_poly.pdbx_seq_one_letter_code
_entity_poly.pdbx_strand_id
1 'polypeptide(L)'
;MELDGNVAPQTVASFIYLARDDYWNDGGCHRLTTSGIYVLQCGDPTGTGTVTPPYGFGIENPPTDGNYPRGTLAMARSDDPNSNGGQFFLVYKDTQLPTEGGGYSIFGQVTEGMDIVDAVAQQGVDGGAGDGAPKQPISILSVDVAQKT
;
A
#
# COMPACT_ATOMS: atom_id res chain seq x y z
N MET A 1 -5.53 -10.87 2.56
CA MET A 1 -4.83 -10.44 1.32
C MET A 1 -4.20 -11.65 0.66
N GLU A 2 -4.09 -11.63 -0.63
CA GLU A 2 -3.36 -12.62 -1.43
C GLU A 2 -2.23 -11.92 -2.19
N LEU A 3 -1.02 -12.43 -2.07
CA LEU A 3 0.17 -11.90 -2.74
C LEU A 3 0.49 -12.75 -3.98
N ASP A 4 0.92 -12.12 -5.06
CA ASP A 4 1.28 -12.80 -6.30
C ASP A 4 2.77 -12.67 -6.60
N GLY A 5 3.54 -13.64 -6.13
CA GLY A 5 4.99 -13.72 -6.35
C GLY A 5 5.38 -14.10 -7.77
N ASN A 6 4.44 -14.52 -8.62
CA ASN A 6 4.74 -14.83 -10.02
C ASN A 6 4.90 -13.55 -10.85
N VAL A 7 4.14 -12.50 -10.53
CA VAL A 7 4.18 -11.23 -11.28
C VAL A 7 5.07 -10.18 -10.62
N ALA A 8 5.27 -10.27 -9.30
CA ALA A 8 6.09 -9.32 -8.53
C ALA A 8 6.98 -10.06 -7.51
N PRO A 9 7.95 -10.86 -7.98
CA PRO A 9 8.73 -11.76 -7.11
C PRO A 9 9.57 -11.02 -6.06
N GLN A 10 10.23 -9.94 -6.43
CA GLN A 10 11.06 -9.15 -5.50
C GLN A 10 10.19 -8.43 -4.46
N THR A 11 9.11 -7.84 -4.91
CA THR A 11 8.15 -7.14 -4.05
C THR A 11 7.55 -8.08 -3.01
N VAL A 12 7.09 -9.25 -3.45
CA VAL A 12 6.50 -10.24 -2.54
C VAL A 12 7.56 -10.82 -1.59
N ALA A 13 8.76 -11.09 -2.06
CA ALA A 13 9.86 -11.56 -1.21
C ALA A 13 10.20 -10.53 -0.12
N SER A 14 10.30 -9.25 -0.47
CA SER A 14 10.51 -8.16 0.50
C SER A 14 9.36 -8.06 1.50
N PHE A 15 8.12 -8.13 1.01
CA PHE A 15 6.95 -8.08 1.89
C PHE A 15 6.94 -9.23 2.92
N ILE A 16 7.23 -10.44 2.48
CA ILE A 16 7.33 -11.61 3.36
C ILE A 16 8.46 -11.44 4.38
N TYR A 17 9.62 -10.95 3.94
CA TYR A 17 10.76 -10.69 4.83
C TYR A 17 10.39 -9.68 5.93
N LEU A 18 9.80 -8.55 5.56
CA LEU A 18 9.39 -7.51 6.51
C LEU A 18 8.29 -7.99 7.45
N ALA A 19 7.33 -8.79 6.95
CA ALA A 19 6.28 -9.38 7.78
C ALA A 19 6.85 -10.32 8.85
N ARG A 20 7.82 -11.16 8.48
CA ARG A 20 8.49 -12.07 9.42
C ARG A 20 9.38 -11.37 10.44
N ASP A 21 9.81 -10.17 10.13
CA ASP A 21 10.60 -9.30 11.02
C ASP A 21 9.72 -8.37 11.88
N ASP A 22 8.42 -8.58 11.87
CA ASP A 22 7.43 -7.75 12.58
C ASP A 22 7.53 -6.24 12.27
N TYR A 23 8.07 -5.90 11.08
CA TYR A 23 8.41 -4.54 10.68
C TYR A 23 7.25 -3.55 10.79
N TRP A 24 6.04 -3.97 10.46
CA TRP A 24 4.86 -3.10 10.46
C TRP A 24 4.02 -3.15 11.72
N ASN A 25 4.36 -3.99 12.69
CA ASN A 25 3.53 -4.20 13.87
C ASN A 25 3.26 -2.88 14.61
N ASP A 26 1.99 -2.63 14.91
CA ASP A 26 1.48 -1.42 15.55
C ASP A 26 1.70 -0.12 14.76
N GLY A 27 2.10 -0.21 13.49
CA GLY A 27 2.30 0.95 12.61
C GLY A 27 0.99 1.51 12.06
N GLY A 28 0.78 2.82 12.19
CA GLY A 28 -0.40 3.52 11.65
C GLY A 28 -0.32 3.73 10.15
N CYS A 29 -1.46 3.69 9.47
CA CYS A 29 -1.58 4.12 8.08
C CYS A 29 -1.64 5.65 8.03
N HIS A 30 -0.62 6.28 7.45
CA HIS A 30 -0.38 7.71 7.59
C HIS A 30 -1.10 8.59 6.56
N ARG A 31 -1.64 7.98 5.47
CA ARG A 31 -2.23 8.75 4.37
C ARG A 31 -3.50 8.10 3.84
N LEU A 32 -4.52 8.92 3.69
CA LEU A 32 -5.78 8.59 3.03
C LEU A 32 -6.03 9.63 1.94
N THR A 33 -6.45 9.18 0.75
CA THR A 33 -6.93 10.06 -0.31
C THR A 33 -8.40 9.79 -0.58
N THR A 34 -9.18 10.84 -0.77
CA THR A 34 -10.65 10.77 -0.96
C THR A 34 -11.16 11.56 -2.16
N SER A 35 -10.25 12.15 -2.93
CA SER A 35 -10.58 12.97 -4.10
C SER A 35 -9.58 12.73 -5.22
N GLY A 36 -10.06 12.35 -6.39
CA GLY A 36 -9.25 12.05 -7.57
C GLY A 36 -8.62 10.67 -7.57
N ILE A 37 -7.97 10.30 -6.48
CA ILE A 37 -7.48 8.94 -6.22
C ILE A 37 -8.02 8.45 -4.87
N TYR A 38 -8.10 7.13 -4.69
CA TYR A 38 -8.81 6.52 -3.56
C TYR A 38 -7.99 5.40 -2.96
N VAL A 39 -7.00 5.79 -2.16
CA VAL A 39 -6.03 4.87 -1.54
C VAL A 39 -5.88 5.11 -0.05
N LEU A 40 -5.57 4.04 0.68
CA LEU A 40 -5.08 4.08 2.05
C LEU A 40 -3.64 3.60 2.04
N GLN A 41 -2.70 4.46 2.40
CA GLN A 41 -1.27 4.16 2.40
C GLN A 41 -0.77 3.87 3.80
N CYS A 42 -0.06 2.76 3.91
CA CYS A 42 0.52 2.22 5.14
C CYS A 42 1.97 1.81 4.90
N GLY A 43 2.60 1.25 5.91
CA GLY A 43 3.88 0.55 5.75
C GLY A 43 5.10 1.32 6.24
N ASP A 44 4.90 2.48 6.85
CA ASP A 44 5.91 3.11 7.69
C ASP A 44 5.64 2.73 9.15
N PRO A 45 6.54 1.99 9.82
CA PRO A 45 6.32 1.57 11.20
C PRO A 45 6.16 2.72 12.19
N THR A 46 6.64 3.91 11.87
CA THR A 46 6.49 5.11 12.70
C THR A 46 5.17 5.86 12.43
N GLY A 47 4.47 5.52 11.35
CA GLY A 47 3.23 6.20 10.95
C GLY A 47 3.42 7.62 10.43
N THR A 48 4.64 8.03 10.11
CA THR A 48 4.97 9.40 9.63
C THR A 48 5.04 9.52 8.11
N GLY A 49 5.18 8.40 7.40
CA GLY A 49 5.37 8.37 5.94
C GLY A 49 6.80 8.64 5.49
N THR A 50 7.75 8.74 6.42
CA THR A 50 9.15 9.12 6.14
C THR A 50 10.15 7.99 6.30
N VAL A 51 9.78 6.89 6.94
CA VAL A 51 10.66 5.77 7.23
C VAL A 51 10.49 4.66 6.20
N THR A 52 11.61 4.12 5.75
CA THR A 52 11.71 3.02 4.79
C THR A 52 12.78 2.04 5.28
N PRO A 53 12.73 0.75 4.90
CA PRO A 53 13.82 -0.18 5.22
C PRO A 53 15.13 0.26 4.56
N PRO A 54 16.30 -0.23 5.03
CA PRO A 54 17.62 0.22 4.55
C PRO A 54 17.97 -0.34 3.16
N TYR A 55 17.00 -0.64 2.33
CA TYR A 55 17.15 -1.08 0.94
C TYR A 55 16.00 -0.56 0.09
N GLY A 56 16.19 -0.63 -1.22
CA GLY A 56 15.14 -0.35 -2.20
C GLY A 56 15.27 -1.29 -3.39
N PHE A 57 14.20 -1.40 -4.17
CA PHE A 57 14.16 -2.22 -5.37
C PHE A 57 13.27 -1.62 -6.44
N GLY A 58 13.38 -2.14 -7.66
CA GLY A 58 12.68 -1.63 -8.84
C GLY A 58 11.20 -1.98 -8.89
N ILE A 59 10.53 -1.40 -9.87
CA ILE A 59 9.09 -1.58 -10.13
C ILE A 59 8.87 -2.95 -10.81
N GLU A 60 7.85 -3.65 -10.36
CA GLU A 60 7.41 -4.92 -10.93
C GLU A 60 5.91 -4.90 -11.21
N ASN A 61 5.47 -5.38 -12.36
CA ASN A 61 4.06 -5.53 -12.72
C ASN A 61 3.21 -4.24 -12.59
N PRO A 62 3.65 -3.09 -13.11
CA PRO A 62 2.80 -1.91 -13.14
C PRO A 62 1.73 -2.05 -14.23
N PRO A 63 0.50 -1.55 -14.02
CA PRO A 63 -0.51 -1.56 -15.08
C PRO A 63 -0.13 -0.54 -16.17
N THR A 64 -0.15 -0.97 -17.43
CA THR A 64 0.25 -0.13 -18.58
C THR A 64 -0.74 1.01 -18.86
N ASP A 65 -1.99 0.84 -18.46
CA ASP A 65 -3.07 1.82 -18.61
C ASP A 65 -3.23 2.74 -17.39
N GLY A 66 -2.45 2.52 -16.32
CA GLY A 66 -2.54 3.27 -15.08
C GLY A 66 -3.78 2.98 -14.24
N ASN A 67 -4.54 1.94 -14.56
CA ASN A 67 -5.75 1.59 -13.82
C ASN A 67 -5.45 0.63 -12.67
N TYR A 68 -5.87 1.04 -11.46
CA TYR A 68 -5.73 0.26 -10.22
C TYR A 68 -7.13 0.00 -9.67
N PRO A 69 -7.69 -1.20 -9.90
CA PRO A 69 -9.04 -1.53 -9.46
C PRO A 69 -9.17 -1.58 -7.94
N ARG A 70 -10.39 -1.40 -7.44
CA ARG A 70 -10.71 -1.63 -6.03
C ARG A 70 -10.20 -3.01 -5.57
N GLY A 71 -9.57 -3.05 -4.41
CA GLY A 71 -8.96 -4.24 -3.83
C GLY A 71 -7.49 -4.44 -4.17
N THR A 72 -6.93 -3.64 -5.07
CA THR A 72 -5.51 -3.71 -5.45
C THR A 72 -4.60 -3.39 -4.26
N LEU A 73 -3.55 -4.18 -4.13
CA LEU A 73 -2.43 -3.95 -3.23
C LEU A 73 -1.21 -3.58 -4.07
N ALA A 74 -0.68 -2.38 -3.89
CA ALA A 74 0.42 -1.84 -4.67
C ALA A 74 1.48 -1.16 -3.80
N MET A 75 2.71 -1.06 -4.33
CA MET A 75 3.82 -0.41 -3.62
C MET A 75 3.81 1.10 -3.81
N ALA A 76 3.95 1.81 -2.71
CA ALA A 76 4.31 3.22 -2.75
C ALA A 76 5.82 3.38 -2.98
N ARG A 77 6.22 4.47 -3.61
CA ARG A 77 7.60 4.84 -3.88
C ARG A 77 7.78 6.35 -3.95
N SER A 78 9.02 6.81 -3.89
CA SER A 78 9.37 8.18 -4.26
C SER A 78 9.46 8.34 -5.80
N ASP A 79 9.97 9.45 -6.26
CA ASP A 79 10.22 9.67 -7.70
C ASP A 79 11.31 8.73 -8.26
N ASP A 80 12.16 8.18 -7.39
CA ASP A 80 13.12 7.15 -7.79
C ASP A 80 12.39 5.82 -8.02
N PRO A 81 12.44 5.25 -9.23
CA PRO A 81 11.78 3.98 -9.54
C PRO A 81 12.37 2.79 -8.77
N ASN A 82 13.54 2.93 -8.17
CA ASN A 82 14.19 1.90 -7.35
C ASN A 82 13.97 2.10 -5.84
N SER A 83 13.05 2.96 -5.43
CA SER A 83 12.79 3.29 -4.04
C SER A 83 11.66 2.47 -3.40
N ASN A 84 11.19 1.41 -4.04
CA ASN A 84 10.23 0.49 -3.41
C ASN A 84 10.87 -0.13 -2.17
N GLY A 85 10.15 -0.19 -1.07
CA GLY A 85 10.68 -0.67 0.20
C GLY A 85 9.60 -1.27 1.08
N GLY A 86 9.10 -0.51 2.06
CA GLY A 86 8.12 -0.97 3.03
C GLY A 86 6.74 -0.35 2.92
N GLN A 87 6.61 0.79 2.26
CA GLN A 87 5.31 1.45 2.16
C GLN A 87 4.49 0.91 0.99
N PHE A 88 3.21 0.71 1.22
CA PHE A 88 2.26 0.18 0.26
C PHE A 88 0.91 0.87 0.40
N PHE A 89 0.03 0.69 -0.57
CA PHE A 89 -1.32 1.24 -0.50
C PHE A 89 -2.37 0.22 -0.92
N LEU A 90 -3.53 0.37 -0.32
CA LEU A 90 -4.76 -0.37 -0.61
C LEU A 90 -5.68 0.54 -1.42
N VAL A 91 -6.18 0.06 -2.54
CA VAL A 91 -7.12 0.79 -3.39
C VAL A 91 -8.54 0.43 -2.97
N TYR A 92 -9.31 1.38 -2.45
CA TYR A 92 -10.66 1.12 -1.98
C TYR A 92 -11.77 1.54 -2.96
N LYS A 93 -11.39 2.22 -4.03
CA LYS A 93 -12.25 2.55 -5.19
C LYS A 93 -11.35 2.64 -6.42
N ASP A 94 -11.86 2.23 -7.59
CA ASP A 94 -11.09 2.26 -8.84
C ASP A 94 -10.37 3.59 -8.99
N THR A 95 -9.06 3.52 -9.22
CA THR A 95 -8.16 4.67 -9.20
C THR A 95 -7.27 4.66 -10.42
N GLN A 96 -7.14 5.83 -11.04
CA GLN A 96 -6.21 6.07 -12.13
C GLN A 96 -4.98 6.79 -11.59
N LEU A 97 -3.79 6.21 -11.79
CA LEU A 97 -2.52 6.81 -11.38
C LEU A 97 -1.65 7.06 -12.62
N PRO A 98 -0.74 8.04 -12.54
CA PRO A 98 0.20 8.34 -13.64
C PRO A 98 1.07 7.11 -13.97
N THR A 99 1.29 6.89 -15.27
CA THR A 99 2.22 5.85 -15.76
C THR A 99 3.64 6.38 -15.92
N GLU A 100 3.82 7.70 -15.83
CA GLU A 100 5.12 8.36 -15.86
C GLU A 100 6.01 7.86 -14.70
N GLY A 101 7.28 7.70 -14.98
CA GLY A 101 8.23 7.14 -14.01
C GLY A 101 8.11 5.64 -13.78
N GLY A 102 7.24 4.94 -14.55
CA GLY A 102 7.11 3.49 -14.53
C GLY A 102 5.90 2.95 -13.77
N GLY A 103 5.05 3.79 -13.21
CA GLY A 103 3.88 3.38 -12.44
C GLY A 103 4.22 2.80 -11.06
N TYR A 104 3.32 1.97 -10.53
CA TYR A 104 3.44 1.37 -9.20
C TYR A 104 3.26 -0.14 -9.30
N SER A 105 4.09 -0.89 -8.57
CA SER A 105 4.05 -2.36 -8.57
C SER A 105 2.75 -2.86 -7.98
N ILE A 106 1.94 -3.58 -8.76
CA ILE A 106 0.81 -4.36 -8.23
C ILE A 106 1.35 -5.72 -7.83
N PHE A 107 1.22 -6.08 -6.55
CA PHE A 107 1.78 -7.33 -6.02
C PHE A 107 0.77 -8.21 -5.28
N GLY A 108 -0.49 -7.81 -5.23
CA GLY A 108 -1.52 -8.60 -4.60
C GLY A 108 -2.89 -7.92 -4.60
N GLN A 109 -3.79 -8.53 -3.86
CA GLN A 109 -5.15 -8.03 -3.69
C GLN A 109 -5.69 -8.29 -2.29
N VAL A 110 -6.58 -7.44 -1.84
CA VAL A 110 -7.35 -7.64 -0.61
C VAL A 110 -8.50 -8.59 -0.91
N THR A 111 -8.57 -9.69 -0.16
CA THR A 111 -9.61 -10.72 -0.32
C THR A 111 -10.72 -10.61 0.72
N GLU A 112 -10.41 -10.03 1.87
CA GLU A 112 -11.36 -9.82 2.97
C GLU A 112 -11.01 -8.53 3.73
N GLY A 113 -11.98 -7.89 4.37
CA GLY A 113 -11.77 -6.73 5.24
C GLY A 113 -11.83 -5.38 4.53
N MET A 114 -12.23 -5.30 3.25
CA MET A 114 -12.38 -4.00 2.57
C MET A 114 -13.43 -3.09 3.23
N ASP A 115 -14.41 -3.65 3.91
CA ASP A 115 -15.38 -2.91 4.71
C ASP A 115 -14.73 -2.08 5.82
N ILE A 116 -13.64 -2.55 6.39
CA ILE A 116 -12.84 -1.79 7.40
C ILE A 116 -12.20 -0.57 6.74
N VAL A 117 -11.61 -0.75 5.57
CA VAL A 117 -10.99 0.36 4.81
C VAL A 117 -12.07 1.36 4.37
N ASP A 118 -13.21 0.88 3.90
CA ASP A 118 -14.34 1.73 3.52
C ASP A 118 -14.83 2.56 4.70
N ALA A 119 -14.95 1.97 5.88
CA ALA A 119 -15.38 2.68 7.10
C ALA A 119 -14.40 3.81 7.46
N VAL A 120 -13.10 3.59 7.34
CA VAL A 120 -12.06 4.62 7.53
C VAL A 120 -12.20 5.72 6.48
N ALA A 121 -12.35 5.35 5.20
CA ALA A 121 -12.50 6.30 4.10
C ALA A 121 -13.75 7.18 4.24
N GLN A 122 -14.86 6.63 4.74
CA GLN A 122 -16.10 7.38 4.99
C GLN A 122 -15.95 8.48 6.03
N GLN A 123 -15.05 8.32 7.00
CA GLN A 123 -14.76 9.36 7.99
C GLN A 123 -13.92 10.52 7.41
N GLY A 124 -13.31 10.29 6.25
CA GLY A 124 -12.54 11.31 5.55
C GLY A 124 -11.15 11.54 6.12
N VAL A 125 -10.55 12.61 5.62
CA VAL A 125 -9.20 13.05 5.97
C VAL A 125 -9.26 14.08 7.09
N ASP A 126 -8.28 14.06 7.98
CA ASP A 126 -8.14 15.05 9.04
C ASP A 126 -8.01 16.46 8.43
N GLY A 127 -8.76 17.42 8.99
CA GLY A 127 -8.84 18.76 8.44
C GLY A 127 -9.72 18.91 7.18
N GLY A 128 -10.38 17.86 6.70
CA GLY A 128 -11.34 17.91 5.59
C GLY A 128 -10.73 18.04 4.19
N ALA A 129 -9.41 17.94 4.04
CA ALA A 129 -8.75 17.89 2.73
C ALA A 129 -9.00 16.54 2.02
N GLY A 130 -8.70 16.47 0.73
CA GLY A 130 -8.82 15.23 -0.05
C GLY A 130 -7.60 14.33 0.02
N ASP A 131 -6.57 14.71 0.74
CA ASP A 131 -5.31 13.97 0.91
C ASP A 131 -4.66 14.36 2.23
N GLY A 132 -4.36 13.40 3.07
CA GLY A 132 -3.72 13.61 4.36
C GLY A 132 -3.92 12.44 5.32
N ALA A 133 -3.74 12.67 6.61
CA ALA A 133 -3.95 11.63 7.61
C ALA A 133 -5.44 11.25 7.70
N PRO A 134 -5.78 9.95 7.82
CA PRO A 134 -7.16 9.56 8.02
C PRO A 134 -7.69 10.12 9.34
N LYS A 135 -8.89 10.70 9.31
CA LYS A 135 -9.56 11.22 10.50
C LYS A 135 -9.83 10.12 11.52
N GLN A 136 -10.21 8.94 11.05
CA GLN A 136 -10.30 7.73 11.86
C GLN A 136 -8.97 6.99 11.79
N PRO A 137 -8.17 6.96 12.87
CA PRO A 137 -6.90 6.22 12.86
C PRO A 137 -7.10 4.74 12.60
N ILE A 138 -6.18 4.15 11.85
CA ILE A 138 -6.11 2.73 11.57
C ILE A 138 -4.65 2.28 11.62
N SER A 139 -4.39 1.13 12.23
CA SER A 139 -3.05 0.57 12.39
C SER A 139 -3.01 -0.87 11.94
N ILE A 140 -1.81 -1.31 11.51
CA ILE A 140 -1.51 -2.72 11.30
C ILE A 140 -1.14 -3.31 12.65
N LEU A 141 -1.88 -4.28 13.15
CA LEU A 141 -1.54 -4.96 14.40
C LEU A 141 -0.41 -5.97 14.19
N SER A 142 -0.56 -6.82 13.19
CA SER A 142 0.44 -7.80 12.78
C SER A 142 0.23 -8.21 11.32
N VAL A 143 1.26 -8.79 10.72
CA VAL A 143 1.18 -9.40 9.39
C VAL A 143 1.74 -10.81 9.45
N ASP A 144 0.85 -11.80 9.36
CA ASP A 144 1.21 -13.21 9.30
C ASP A 144 1.18 -13.68 7.84
N VAL A 145 2.19 -14.43 7.43
CA VAL A 145 2.31 -14.92 6.05
C VAL A 145 2.28 -16.44 6.03
N ALA A 146 1.38 -16.98 5.23
CA ALA A 146 1.29 -18.41 4.96
C ALA A 146 1.36 -18.66 3.44
N GLN A 147 1.95 -19.78 3.07
CA GLN A 147 1.95 -20.21 1.68
C GLN A 147 0.58 -20.77 1.31
N LYS A 148 0.03 -20.30 0.20
CA LYS A 148 -1.19 -20.87 -0.35
C LYS A 148 -0.89 -22.22 -0.99
N THR A 149 -1.63 -23.22 -0.58
CA THR A 149 -1.52 -24.59 -1.12
C THR A 149 -2.59 -24.85 -2.17
#